data_26e10165a4648903ade0f749f4030964
#
_entry.id   26e10165a4648903ade0f749f4030964
#
_cell.length_a   1.000
_cell.length_b   1.000
_cell.length_c   1.000
_cell.angle_alpha   90.00
_cell.angle_beta   90.00
_cell.angle_gamma   90.00
#
_symmetry.space_group_name_H-M   'P 1'
#
loop_
_entity.id
_entity.type
_entity.pdbx_description
1 polymer ?
#
loop_
_entity_poly.entity_id
_entity_poly.type
_entity_poly.pdbx_seq_one_letter_code
_entity_poly.pdbx_strand_id
1 'polypeptide(L)'
;MPDADLRRHGRGQALREDTIFAVATAPGRAGIAIVRLSGGEALHALQRLRGHGCAEPLARRATVCRFRGTAGDVIDEGLFLWFPRPKSFTGEDVVELHVHGGRAVISAMLDELARMPGLRPAEPGDFTRRAFDNGRLDLTAVEGLADLVAADTPAQRRQALSQLSGRLADVYDDWTGRLTRALAWLEAAIDFADEDLPEGIAAATRAAVDAVRAEMAVHLADGRRGEI
;
A
#
# COMPACT_ATOMS: atom_id res chain seq x y z
N MET A 1 23.94 -28.64 7.36
CA MET A 1 22.65 -28.29 6.76
C MET A 1 22.56 -26.77 6.60
N PRO A 2 22.68 -26.22 5.40
CA PRO A 2 22.22 -24.89 5.08
C PRO A 2 21.59 -24.89 3.69
N ASP A 3 20.28 -25.16 3.57
CA ASP A 3 19.63 -25.12 2.25
C ASP A 3 18.11 -24.75 2.29
N ALA A 4 17.63 -24.26 3.42
CA ALA A 4 16.21 -23.93 3.57
C ALA A 4 15.90 -22.43 3.43
N ASP A 5 16.92 -21.55 3.44
CA ASP A 5 16.71 -20.08 3.48
C ASP A 5 16.74 -19.40 2.10
N LEU A 6 17.34 -20.05 1.10
CA LEU A 6 17.44 -19.49 -0.27
C LEU A 6 16.15 -19.55 -1.08
N ARG A 7 15.15 -20.35 -0.67
CA ARG A 7 13.90 -20.51 -1.44
C ARG A 7 12.82 -19.49 -1.07
N ARG A 8 12.92 -18.82 0.07
CA ARG A 8 11.94 -17.79 0.48
C ARG A 8 12.20 -16.43 -0.15
N HIS A 9 13.46 -16.10 -0.45
CA HIS A 9 13.83 -14.83 -1.10
C HIS A 9 13.52 -14.79 -2.61
N GLY A 10 13.58 -15.94 -3.29
CA GLY A 10 13.34 -15.99 -4.74
C GLY A 10 11.88 -15.80 -5.15
N ARG A 11 10.91 -16.27 -4.35
CA ARG A 11 9.47 -16.08 -4.67
C ARG A 11 8.99 -14.64 -4.42
N GLY A 12 9.53 -13.96 -3.39
CA GLY A 12 9.18 -12.57 -3.11
C GLY A 12 9.73 -11.60 -4.17
N GLN A 13 10.89 -11.90 -4.76
CA GLN A 13 11.53 -11.05 -5.75
C GLN A 13 10.90 -11.21 -7.15
N ALA A 14 10.55 -12.43 -7.56
CA ALA A 14 9.84 -12.68 -8.81
C ALA A 14 8.43 -12.06 -8.85
N LEU A 15 7.72 -12.02 -7.71
CA LEU A 15 6.43 -11.35 -7.60
C LEU A 15 6.53 -9.81 -7.66
N ARG A 16 7.73 -9.23 -7.45
CA ARG A 16 7.99 -7.78 -7.55
C ARG A 16 8.33 -7.32 -8.97
N GLU A 17 8.65 -8.24 -9.88
CA GLU A 17 8.98 -7.93 -11.28
C GLU A 17 7.72 -7.81 -12.15
N ASP A 18 6.60 -8.44 -11.76
CA ASP A 18 5.36 -8.38 -12.51
C ASP A 18 4.62 -7.06 -12.33
N THR A 19 4.08 -6.54 -13.40
CA THR A 19 3.10 -5.45 -13.36
C THR A 19 1.72 -6.02 -13.11
N ILE A 20 1.05 -5.54 -12.08
CA ILE A 20 -0.32 -5.94 -11.74
C ILE A 20 -1.34 -4.96 -12.30
N PHE A 21 -2.53 -5.46 -12.62
CA PHE A 21 -3.65 -4.63 -13.04
C PHE A 21 -4.97 -5.13 -12.46
N ALA A 22 -5.87 -4.19 -12.16
CA ALA A 22 -7.25 -4.48 -11.74
C ALA A 22 -8.17 -3.30 -11.99
N VAL A 23 -9.48 -3.57 -11.99
CA VAL A 23 -10.50 -2.53 -11.86
C VAL A 23 -10.47 -2.00 -10.44
N ALA A 24 -10.27 -0.69 -10.29
CA ALA A 24 -10.16 -0.02 -8.99
C ALA A 24 -11.48 0.62 -8.52
N THR A 25 -12.50 0.64 -9.36
CA THR A 25 -13.86 1.11 -9.02
C THR A 25 -14.76 -0.05 -8.62
N ALA A 26 -15.83 0.25 -7.88
CA ALA A 26 -16.81 -0.74 -7.49
C ALA A 26 -17.41 -1.48 -8.70
N PRO A 27 -17.77 -2.76 -8.58
CA PRO A 27 -18.38 -3.53 -9.67
C PRO A 27 -19.77 -2.99 -10.01
N GLY A 28 -20.11 -3.04 -11.30
CA GLY A 28 -21.41 -2.61 -11.80
C GLY A 28 -21.31 -1.75 -13.05
N ARG A 29 -22.48 -1.36 -13.60
CA ARG A 29 -22.54 -0.40 -14.70
C ARG A 29 -22.41 1.02 -14.15
N ALA A 30 -21.45 1.77 -14.66
CA ALA A 30 -21.20 3.15 -14.26
C ALA A 30 -20.83 4.00 -15.47
N GLY A 31 -20.88 5.32 -15.34
CA GLY A 31 -20.39 6.22 -16.37
C GLY A 31 -18.90 6.09 -16.59
N ILE A 32 -18.15 5.78 -15.51
CA ILE A 32 -16.69 5.66 -15.52
C ILE A 32 -16.27 4.42 -14.73
N ALA A 33 -15.28 3.69 -15.24
CA ALA A 33 -14.49 2.71 -14.52
C ALA A 33 -13.01 3.06 -14.60
N ILE A 34 -12.27 2.76 -13.55
CA ILE A 34 -10.83 2.97 -13.49
C ILE A 34 -10.14 1.62 -13.47
N VAL A 35 -9.27 1.37 -14.45
CA VAL A 35 -8.35 0.23 -14.44
C VAL A 35 -6.99 0.77 -14.01
N ARG A 36 -6.45 0.22 -12.90
CA ARG A 36 -5.15 0.61 -12.37
C ARG A 36 -4.11 -0.45 -12.68
N LEU A 37 -2.93 0.01 -13.10
CA LEU A 37 -1.74 -0.79 -13.30
C LEU A 37 -0.66 -0.33 -12.31
N SER A 38 0.17 -1.25 -11.80
CA SER A 38 1.32 -0.92 -10.95
C SER A 38 2.47 -1.88 -11.24
N GLY A 39 3.65 -1.33 -11.50
CA GLY A 39 4.88 -2.08 -11.76
C GLY A 39 5.69 -1.50 -12.92
N GLY A 40 6.83 -2.14 -13.21
CA GLY A 40 7.80 -1.65 -14.19
C GLY A 40 7.26 -1.52 -15.62
N GLU A 41 6.32 -2.39 -16.00
CA GLU A 41 5.72 -2.40 -17.35
C GLU A 41 4.47 -1.52 -17.47
N ALA A 42 4.05 -0.80 -16.41
CA ALA A 42 2.81 -0.01 -16.43
C ALA A 42 2.82 1.08 -17.52
N LEU A 43 3.94 1.80 -17.67
CA LEU A 43 4.07 2.82 -18.71
C LEU A 43 4.13 2.21 -20.12
N HIS A 44 4.82 1.09 -20.27
CA HIS A 44 4.89 0.36 -21.55
C HIS A 44 3.51 -0.16 -21.97
N ALA A 45 2.74 -0.70 -21.04
CA ALA A 45 1.36 -1.13 -21.29
C ALA A 45 0.48 0.05 -21.77
N LEU A 46 0.58 1.22 -21.13
CA LEU A 46 -0.09 2.44 -21.59
C LEU A 46 0.33 2.82 -23.00
N GLN A 47 1.65 2.78 -23.31
CA GLN A 47 2.16 3.12 -24.63
C GLN A 47 1.61 2.20 -25.72
N ARG A 48 1.43 0.91 -25.44
CA ARG A 48 0.81 -0.05 -26.37
C ARG A 48 -0.67 0.25 -26.58
N LEU A 49 -1.42 0.51 -25.49
CA LEU A 49 -2.86 0.77 -25.58
C LEU A 49 -3.19 2.09 -26.28
N ARG A 50 -2.39 3.13 -26.10
CA ARG A 50 -2.68 4.44 -26.70
C ARG A 50 -2.45 4.50 -28.21
N GLY A 51 -1.69 3.56 -28.74
CA GLY A 51 -1.34 3.53 -30.16
C GLY A 51 -0.62 4.80 -30.64
N HIS A 52 -0.56 4.98 -31.95
CA HIS A 52 0.01 6.17 -32.56
C HIS A 52 -1.03 7.31 -32.56
N GLY A 53 -0.63 8.52 -32.16
CA GLY A 53 -1.48 9.73 -32.24
C GLY A 53 -1.98 10.26 -30.90
N CYS A 54 -1.79 9.56 -29.77
CA CYS A 54 -2.01 10.14 -28.46
C CYS A 54 -0.76 10.94 -28.02
N ALA A 55 -0.99 12.01 -27.24
CA ALA A 55 0.09 12.79 -26.65
C ALA A 55 0.97 11.94 -25.72
N GLU A 56 2.25 12.31 -25.61
CA GLU A 56 3.17 11.64 -24.67
C GLU A 56 2.66 11.76 -23.24
N PRO A 57 2.79 10.69 -22.44
CA PRO A 57 2.39 10.69 -21.04
C PRO A 57 3.21 11.73 -20.25
N LEU A 58 2.52 12.71 -19.67
CA LEU A 58 3.11 13.63 -18.71
C LEU A 58 2.67 13.22 -17.32
N ALA A 59 3.63 13.20 -16.38
CA ALA A 59 3.37 12.78 -15.00
C ALA A 59 2.22 13.61 -14.39
N ARG A 60 1.23 12.89 -13.80
CA ARG A 60 0.07 13.44 -13.08
C ARG A 60 -0.82 14.36 -13.91
N ARG A 61 -0.79 14.21 -15.21
CA ARG A 61 -1.64 14.97 -16.13
C ARG A 61 -2.67 14.04 -16.78
N ALA A 62 -3.94 14.37 -16.63
CA ALA A 62 -5.01 13.66 -17.31
C ALA A 62 -4.93 13.97 -18.81
N THR A 63 -4.92 12.94 -19.62
CA THR A 63 -4.78 13.05 -21.09
C THR A 63 -5.84 12.18 -21.77
N VAL A 64 -6.61 12.78 -22.66
CA VAL A 64 -7.60 12.06 -23.49
C VAL A 64 -6.87 11.18 -24.49
N CYS A 65 -7.34 9.93 -24.62
CA CYS A 65 -6.76 8.96 -25.53
C CYS A 65 -7.80 7.96 -26.02
N ARG A 66 -7.65 7.50 -27.25
CA ARG A 66 -8.34 6.31 -27.76
C ARG A 66 -7.50 5.09 -27.46
N PHE A 67 -8.00 4.22 -26.58
CA PHE A 67 -7.37 2.95 -26.26
C PHE A 67 -7.68 1.93 -27.37
N ARG A 68 -6.64 1.21 -27.79
CA ARG A 68 -6.73 0.23 -28.87
C ARG A 68 -6.21 -1.11 -28.42
N GLY A 69 -6.83 -2.17 -28.91
CA GLY A 69 -6.31 -3.52 -28.81
C GLY A 69 -5.15 -3.78 -29.76
N THR A 70 -4.48 -4.92 -29.62
CA THR A 70 -3.40 -5.39 -30.50
C THR A 70 -3.87 -5.61 -31.93
N ALA A 71 -5.15 -5.91 -32.15
CA ALA A 71 -5.77 -6.01 -33.46
C ALA A 71 -6.03 -4.64 -34.12
N GLY A 72 -5.76 -3.53 -33.42
CA GLY A 72 -5.94 -2.16 -33.90
C GLY A 72 -7.35 -1.60 -33.72
N ASP A 73 -8.30 -2.40 -33.25
CA ASP A 73 -9.66 -1.98 -32.91
C ASP A 73 -9.67 -1.00 -31.71
N VAL A 74 -10.62 -0.10 -31.71
CA VAL A 74 -10.82 0.85 -30.60
C VAL A 74 -11.57 0.14 -29.50
N ILE A 75 -10.97 0.05 -28.31
CA ILE A 75 -11.60 -0.47 -27.10
C ILE A 75 -12.52 0.60 -26.50
N ASP A 76 -11.97 1.83 -26.33
CA ASP A 76 -12.70 2.95 -25.77
C ASP A 76 -11.98 4.28 -26.02
N GLU A 77 -12.68 5.40 -25.81
CA GLU A 77 -12.11 6.73 -25.73
C GLU A 77 -12.28 7.26 -24.29
N GLY A 78 -11.17 7.51 -23.62
CA GLY A 78 -11.18 7.87 -22.21
C GLY A 78 -9.97 8.72 -21.81
N LEU A 79 -9.60 8.66 -20.56
CA LEU A 79 -8.46 9.37 -20.01
C LEU A 79 -7.42 8.41 -19.46
N PHE A 80 -6.16 8.81 -19.48
CA PHE A 80 -5.15 8.16 -18.64
C PHE A 80 -4.44 9.15 -17.74
N LEU A 81 -3.93 8.65 -16.62
CA LEU A 81 -2.98 9.32 -15.75
C LEU A 81 -1.79 8.40 -15.52
N TRP A 82 -0.60 8.99 -15.47
CA TRP A 82 0.63 8.32 -15.13
C TRP A 82 1.24 8.94 -13.87
N PHE A 83 1.58 8.09 -12.90
CA PHE A 83 2.23 8.46 -11.65
C PHE A 83 3.58 7.75 -11.57
N PRO A 84 4.68 8.43 -11.92
CA PRO A 84 6.01 7.82 -11.87
C PRO A 84 6.44 7.53 -10.43
N ARG A 85 7.21 6.46 -10.29
CA ARG A 85 7.90 6.12 -9.03
C ARG A 85 8.86 7.23 -8.60
N PRO A 86 9.17 7.37 -7.30
CA PRO A 86 8.54 6.70 -6.16
C PRO A 86 7.27 7.39 -5.66
N LYS A 87 6.82 8.48 -6.31
CA LYS A 87 5.72 9.32 -5.86
C LYS A 87 4.37 8.84 -6.43
N SER A 88 4.03 7.58 -6.19
CA SER A 88 2.76 6.94 -6.54
C SER A 88 2.15 6.26 -5.31
N PHE A 89 0.97 5.67 -5.45
CA PHE A 89 0.32 4.93 -4.35
C PHE A 89 1.17 3.74 -3.88
N THR A 90 1.65 2.92 -4.80
CA THR A 90 2.45 1.73 -4.49
C THR A 90 3.95 2.00 -4.36
N GLY A 91 4.42 3.21 -4.71
CA GLY A 91 5.85 3.49 -4.83
C GLY A 91 6.48 3.04 -6.15
N GLU A 92 5.73 2.30 -7.00
CA GLU A 92 6.12 1.87 -8.34
C GLU A 92 5.58 2.84 -9.40
N ASP A 93 5.87 2.58 -10.70
CA ASP A 93 5.15 3.26 -11.76
C ASP A 93 3.68 2.83 -11.76
N VAL A 94 2.76 3.78 -11.67
CA VAL A 94 1.33 3.54 -11.66
C VAL A 94 0.67 4.24 -12.83
N VAL A 95 -0.21 3.51 -13.53
CA VAL A 95 -1.07 4.06 -14.57
C VAL A 95 -2.53 3.83 -14.18
N GLU A 96 -3.35 4.84 -14.38
CA GLU A 96 -4.80 4.74 -14.29
C GLU A 96 -5.41 5.02 -15.65
N LEU A 97 -6.24 4.07 -16.11
CA LEU A 97 -7.02 4.17 -17.33
C LEU A 97 -8.48 4.41 -16.94
N HIS A 98 -8.99 5.59 -17.23
CA HIS A 98 -10.38 5.96 -16.99
C HIS A 98 -11.17 5.70 -18.26
N VAL A 99 -12.00 4.68 -18.23
CA VAL A 99 -12.80 4.19 -19.36
C VAL A 99 -14.28 4.21 -19.01
N HIS A 100 -15.16 4.00 -20.00
CA HIS A 100 -16.58 3.85 -19.72
C HIS A 100 -16.84 2.55 -18.93
N GLY A 101 -17.70 2.62 -17.91
CA GLY A 101 -17.99 1.52 -16.97
C GLY A 101 -18.93 0.44 -17.56
N GLY A 102 -18.92 0.23 -18.87
CA GLY A 102 -19.65 -0.86 -19.53
C GLY A 102 -18.90 -2.18 -19.41
N ARG A 103 -19.62 -3.30 -19.17
CA ARG A 103 -18.99 -4.62 -19.03
C ARG A 103 -18.12 -4.99 -20.23
N ALA A 104 -18.57 -4.69 -21.43
CA ALA A 104 -17.84 -5.01 -22.67
C ALA A 104 -16.52 -4.24 -22.75
N VAL A 105 -16.50 -2.96 -22.37
CA VAL A 105 -15.30 -2.12 -22.34
C VAL A 105 -14.32 -2.64 -21.31
N ILE A 106 -14.79 -2.87 -20.08
CA ILE A 106 -13.95 -3.38 -18.98
C ILE A 106 -13.35 -4.73 -19.36
N SER A 107 -14.15 -5.68 -19.87
CA SER A 107 -13.66 -7.00 -20.28
C SER A 107 -12.61 -6.89 -21.38
N ALA A 108 -12.88 -6.12 -22.43
CA ALA A 108 -11.93 -5.93 -23.53
C ALA A 108 -10.60 -5.32 -23.06
N MET A 109 -10.65 -4.35 -22.12
CA MET A 109 -9.46 -3.73 -21.55
C MET A 109 -8.65 -4.74 -20.71
N LEU A 110 -9.31 -5.51 -19.84
CA LEU A 110 -8.64 -6.51 -19.01
C LEU A 110 -8.06 -7.66 -19.87
N ASP A 111 -8.79 -8.12 -20.88
CA ASP A 111 -8.35 -9.16 -21.80
C ASP A 111 -7.11 -8.71 -22.59
N GLU A 112 -7.08 -7.45 -23.02
CA GLU A 112 -5.92 -6.89 -23.72
C GLU A 112 -4.69 -6.78 -22.80
N LEU A 113 -4.86 -6.30 -21.56
CA LEU A 113 -3.78 -6.26 -20.58
C LEU A 113 -3.25 -7.65 -20.22
N ALA A 114 -4.13 -8.65 -20.09
CA ALA A 114 -3.75 -10.02 -19.77
C ALA A 114 -2.90 -10.69 -20.86
N ARG A 115 -2.98 -10.21 -22.11
CA ARG A 115 -2.14 -10.71 -23.22
C ARG A 115 -0.75 -10.09 -23.26
N MET A 116 -0.51 -9.02 -22.48
CA MET A 116 0.78 -8.34 -22.48
C MET A 116 1.78 -9.10 -21.59
N PRO A 117 2.99 -9.40 -22.11
CA PRO A 117 4.02 -10.05 -21.29
C PRO A 117 4.37 -9.20 -20.05
N GLY A 118 4.61 -9.88 -18.94
CA GLY A 118 4.99 -9.21 -17.68
C GLY A 118 3.83 -8.58 -16.91
N LEU A 119 2.60 -8.70 -17.40
CA LEU A 119 1.38 -8.24 -16.73
C LEU A 119 0.57 -9.43 -16.20
N ARG A 120 -0.01 -9.27 -15.01
CA ARG A 120 -1.00 -10.21 -14.45
C ARG A 120 -2.15 -9.48 -13.76
N PRO A 121 -3.32 -10.11 -13.67
CA PRO A 121 -4.38 -9.61 -12.79
C PRO A 121 -3.88 -9.51 -11.34
N ALA A 122 -4.28 -8.46 -10.65
CA ALA A 122 -4.01 -8.28 -9.23
C ALA A 122 -4.92 -9.18 -8.39
N GLU A 123 -4.36 -9.75 -7.34
CA GLU A 123 -5.12 -10.37 -6.26
C GLU A 123 -5.64 -9.30 -5.28
N PRO A 124 -6.71 -9.58 -4.51
CA PRO A 124 -7.17 -8.69 -3.47
C PRO A 124 -6.04 -8.29 -2.51
N GLY A 125 -5.85 -6.98 -2.32
CA GLY A 125 -4.80 -6.45 -1.45
C GLY A 125 -3.41 -6.26 -2.09
N ASP A 126 -3.16 -6.72 -3.32
CA ASP A 126 -1.84 -6.64 -3.96
C ASP A 126 -1.30 -5.20 -4.04
N PHE A 127 -2.11 -4.23 -4.44
CA PHE A 127 -1.69 -2.83 -4.50
C PHE A 127 -1.28 -2.28 -3.13
N THR A 128 -2.07 -2.60 -2.10
CA THR A 128 -1.80 -2.17 -0.73
C THR A 128 -0.56 -2.85 -0.17
N ARG A 129 -0.36 -4.14 -0.46
CA ARG A 129 0.84 -4.89 -0.10
C ARG A 129 2.09 -4.26 -0.73
N ARG A 130 2.04 -3.88 -2.01
CA ARG A 130 3.17 -3.19 -2.68
C ARG A 130 3.44 -1.83 -2.04
N ALA A 131 2.40 -1.08 -1.68
CA ALA A 131 2.55 0.18 -0.97
C ALA A 131 3.23 -0.01 0.39
N PHE A 132 2.87 -1.05 1.14
CA PHE A 132 3.51 -1.42 2.39
C PHE A 132 4.98 -1.85 2.19
N ASP A 133 5.24 -2.78 1.27
CA ASP A 133 6.58 -3.29 0.97
C ASP A 133 7.54 -2.19 0.51
N ASN A 134 7.03 -1.17 -0.19
CA ASN A 134 7.79 -0.02 -0.66
C ASN A 134 7.83 1.15 0.36
N GLY A 135 7.38 0.93 1.60
CA GLY A 135 7.42 1.93 2.67
C GLY A 135 6.52 3.16 2.43
N ARG A 136 5.47 3.01 1.58
CA ARG A 136 4.47 4.08 1.33
C ARG A 136 3.39 4.11 2.40
N LEU A 137 3.09 2.97 2.96
CA LEU A 137 2.15 2.77 4.05
C LEU A 137 2.82 1.91 5.12
N ASP A 138 2.58 2.19 6.37
CA ASP A 138 2.83 1.27 7.47
C ASP A 138 1.59 0.39 7.71
N LEU A 139 1.69 -0.58 8.62
CA LEU A 139 0.61 -1.54 8.88
C LEU A 139 -0.66 -0.84 9.40
N THR A 140 -0.52 0.18 10.22
CA THR A 140 -1.66 0.93 10.77
C THR A 140 -2.37 1.75 9.70
N ALA A 141 -1.61 2.30 8.75
CA ALA A 141 -2.16 3.01 7.59
C ALA A 141 -2.87 2.04 6.61
N VAL A 142 -2.37 0.80 6.47
CA VAL A 142 -3.06 -0.25 5.68
C VAL A 142 -4.43 -0.57 6.27
N GLU A 143 -4.52 -0.76 7.59
CA GLU A 143 -5.78 -0.97 8.30
C GLU A 143 -6.71 0.25 8.18
N GLY A 144 -6.17 1.46 8.43
CA GLY A 144 -6.93 2.70 8.28
C GLY A 144 -7.48 2.92 6.86
N LEU A 145 -6.74 2.47 5.82
CA LEU A 145 -7.23 2.51 4.44
C LEU A 145 -8.41 1.55 4.22
N ALA A 146 -8.33 0.34 4.77
CA ALA A 146 -9.42 -0.64 4.69
C ALA A 146 -10.67 -0.13 5.41
N ASP A 147 -10.52 0.42 6.60
CA ASP A 147 -11.59 1.04 7.38
C ASP A 147 -12.21 2.25 6.65
N LEU A 148 -11.37 3.07 5.98
CA LEU A 148 -11.85 4.22 5.23
C LEU A 148 -12.74 3.82 4.06
N VAL A 149 -12.38 2.74 3.35
CA VAL A 149 -13.17 2.20 2.24
C VAL A 149 -14.49 1.58 2.74
N ALA A 150 -14.48 1.00 3.93
CA ALA A 150 -15.65 0.36 4.55
C ALA A 150 -16.52 1.32 5.39
N ALA A 151 -16.10 2.57 5.58
CA ALA A 151 -16.76 3.51 6.48
C ALA A 151 -18.14 3.94 5.95
N ASP A 152 -19.19 3.64 6.71
CA ASP A 152 -20.58 4.04 6.43
C ASP A 152 -20.99 5.33 7.17
N THR A 153 -20.26 5.68 8.25
CA THR A 153 -20.60 6.85 9.08
C THR A 153 -19.53 7.93 9.06
N PRO A 154 -19.90 9.21 9.32
CA PRO A 154 -18.91 10.27 9.45
C PRO A 154 -17.91 10.05 10.61
N ALA A 155 -18.31 9.31 11.65
CA ALA A 155 -17.42 8.97 12.76
C ALA A 155 -16.35 7.96 12.33
N GLN A 156 -16.75 6.86 11.69
CA GLN A 156 -15.84 5.85 11.12
C GLN A 156 -14.86 6.48 10.13
N ARG A 157 -15.35 7.31 9.21
CA ARG A 157 -14.49 8.02 8.26
C ARG A 157 -13.42 8.87 8.98
N ARG A 158 -13.80 9.64 10.02
CA ARG A 158 -12.84 10.47 10.76
C ARG A 158 -11.79 9.64 11.48
N GLN A 159 -12.20 8.52 12.07
CA GLN A 159 -11.29 7.59 12.74
C GLN A 159 -10.31 6.98 11.74
N ALA A 160 -10.81 6.42 10.63
CA ALA A 160 -9.99 5.82 9.58
C ALA A 160 -8.97 6.82 8.98
N LEU A 161 -9.39 8.07 8.72
CA LEU A 161 -8.49 9.13 8.27
C LEU A 161 -7.42 9.48 9.31
N SER A 162 -7.78 9.48 10.59
CA SER A 162 -6.83 9.71 11.68
C SER A 162 -5.77 8.61 11.75
N GLN A 163 -6.18 7.36 11.57
CA GLN A 163 -5.28 6.19 11.53
C GLN A 163 -4.40 6.22 10.29
N LEU A 164 -4.98 6.47 9.12
CA LEU A 164 -4.25 6.60 7.85
C LEU A 164 -3.22 7.75 7.85
N SER A 165 -3.44 8.79 8.66
CA SER A 165 -2.49 9.91 8.83
C SER A 165 -1.30 9.61 9.75
N GLY A 166 -1.16 8.39 10.27
CA GLY A 166 -0.03 7.94 11.07
C GLY A 166 -0.14 8.20 12.58
N ARG A 167 -1.26 8.74 13.09
CA ARG A 167 -1.39 9.04 14.53
C ARG A 167 -1.22 7.82 15.42
N LEU A 168 -1.65 6.65 14.97
CA LEU A 168 -1.46 5.41 15.71
C LEU A 168 -0.03 4.87 15.57
N ALA A 169 0.59 5.05 14.41
CA ALA A 169 1.99 4.73 14.19
C ALA A 169 2.91 5.52 15.13
N ASP A 170 2.67 6.84 15.27
CA ASP A 170 3.43 7.71 16.18
C ASP A 170 3.41 7.19 17.63
N VAL A 171 2.24 6.70 18.09
CA VAL A 171 2.08 6.10 19.42
C VAL A 171 2.89 4.81 19.56
N TYR A 172 2.82 3.95 18.55
CA TYR A 172 3.58 2.69 18.56
C TYR A 172 5.09 2.92 18.47
N ASP A 173 5.52 3.89 17.70
CA ASP A 173 6.93 4.28 17.60
C ASP A 173 7.48 4.82 18.93
N ASP A 174 6.70 5.65 19.65
CA ASP A 174 7.07 6.10 20.98
C ASP A 174 7.20 4.93 21.97
N TRP A 175 6.20 4.04 22.04
CA TRP A 175 6.24 2.86 22.91
C TRP A 175 7.41 1.95 22.55
N THR A 176 7.62 1.68 21.28
CA THR A 176 8.74 0.86 20.78
C THR A 176 10.08 1.47 21.18
N GLY A 177 10.25 2.77 20.99
CA GLY A 177 11.47 3.46 21.36
C GLY A 177 11.74 3.43 22.88
N ARG A 178 10.71 3.56 23.70
CA ARG A 178 10.80 3.47 25.19
C ARG A 178 11.15 2.05 25.64
N LEU A 179 10.49 1.05 25.07
CA LEU A 179 10.75 -0.37 25.39
C LEU A 179 12.12 -0.82 24.90
N THR A 180 12.56 -0.39 23.72
CA THR A 180 13.90 -0.70 23.19
C THR A 180 14.99 -0.11 24.10
N ARG A 181 14.83 1.13 24.57
CA ARG A 181 15.76 1.71 25.55
C ARG A 181 15.76 0.94 26.87
N ALA A 182 14.58 0.53 27.34
CA ALA A 182 14.45 -0.27 28.56
C ALA A 182 15.16 -1.63 28.43
N LEU A 183 15.03 -2.28 27.27
CA LEU A 183 15.70 -3.54 26.95
C LEU A 183 17.24 -3.35 26.91
N ALA A 184 17.73 -2.32 26.21
CA ALA A 184 19.15 -2.03 26.15
C ALA A 184 19.79 -1.80 27.52
N TRP A 185 19.09 -1.14 28.45
CA TRP A 185 19.55 -1.00 29.84
C TRP A 185 19.57 -2.31 30.61
N LEU A 186 18.61 -3.21 30.37
CA LEU A 186 18.60 -4.54 31.01
C LEU A 186 19.74 -5.42 30.47
N GLU A 187 19.97 -5.39 29.15
CA GLU A 187 21.08 -6.10 28.52
C GLU A 187 22.42 -5.59 29.06
N ALA A 188 22.61 -4.28 29.13
CA ALA A 188 23.83 -3.70 29.71
C ALA A 188 24.03 -4.11 31.18
N ALA A 189 22.94 -4.17 31.98
CA ALA A 189 23.04 -4.59 33.40
C ALA A 189 23.38 -6.07 33.55
N ILE A 190 23.09 -6.91 32.55
CA ILE A 190 23.44 -8.33 32.54
C ILE A 190 24.89 -8.53 32.05
N ASP A 191 25.23 -7.87 30.93
CA ASP A 191 26.51 -8.09 30.26
C ASP A 191 27.68 -7.42 31.01
N PHE A 192 27.42 -6.32 31.71
CA PHE A 192 28.43 -5.52 32.44
C PHE A 192 28.15 -5.54 33.96
N ALA A 193 27.79 -6.69 34.50
CA ALA A 193 27.46 -6.85 35.92
C ALA A 193 28.62 -6.48 36.86
N ASP A 194 29.87 -6.47 36.37
CA ASP A 194 31.10 -6.13 37.12
C ASP A 194 31.47 -4.65 36.99
N GLU A 195 30.75 -3.86 36.16
CA GLU A 195 31.00 -2.44 35.98
C GLU A 195 30.05 -1.58 36.83
N ASP A 196 30.52 -0.38 37.23
CA ASP A 196 29.70 0.59 37.97
C ASP A 196 28.62 1.20 37.04
N LEU A 197 27.50 0.51 36.90
CA LEU A 197 26.33 1.05 36.21
C LEU A 197 25.66 2.13 37.06
N PRO A 198 25.05 3.18 36.46
CA PRO A 198 24.35 4.22 37.20
C PRO A 198 23.31 3.63 38.17
N GLU A 199 23.33 4.08 39.42
CA GLU A 199 22.35 3.68 40.42
C GLU A 199 20.91 3.94 39.93
N GLY A 200 20.01 2.98 40.14
CA GLY A 200 18.60 3.15 39.82
C GLY A 200 18.14 2.73 38.41
N ILE A 201 19.04 2.17 37.54
CA ILE A 201 18.67 1.69 36.20
C ILE A 201 17.49 0.73 36.23
N ALA A 202 17.50 -0.26 37.13
CA ALA A 202 16.43 -1.25 37.23
C ALA A 202 15.08 -0.61 37.62
N ALA A 203 15.11 0.38 38.49
CA ALA A 203 13.88 1.12 38.88
C ALA A 203 13.37 2.00 37.75
N ALA A 204 14.26 2.69 37.03
CA ALA A 204 13.89 3.53 35.88
C ALA A 204 13.34 2.68 34.72
N THR A 205 13.95 1.52 34.47
CA THR A 205 13.49 0.58 33.45
C THR A 205 12.09 0.04 33.76
N ARG A 206 11.87 -0.38 35.02
CA ARG A 206 10.54 -0.82 35.49
C ARG A 206 9.51 0.28 35.33
N ALA A 207 9.82 1.50 35.75
CA ALA A 207 8.90 2.65 35.62
C ALA A 207 8.55 2.93 34.15
N ALA A 208 9.51 2.83 33.23
CA ALA A 208 9.25 3.02 31.80
C ALA A 208 8.30 1.96 31.23
N VAL A 209 8.50 0.68 31.58
CA VAL A 209 7.63 -0.42 31.16
C VAL A 209 6.23 -0.29 31.75
N ASP A 210 6.12 0.05 33.06
CA ASP A 210 4.82 0.23 33.73
C ASP A 210 4.04 1.42 33.15
N ALA A 211 4.72 2.51 32.75
CA ALA A 211 4.11 3.64 32.07
C ALA A 211 3.55 3.24 30.70
N VAL A 212 4.33 2.56 29.86
CA VAL A 212 3.85 2.06 28.55
C VAL A 212 2.65 1.12 28.75
N ARG A 213 2.71 0.20 29.72
CA ARG A 213 1.59 -0.70 30.03
C ARG A 213 0.33 0.07 30.42
N ALA A 214 0.44 1.12 31.23
CA ALA A 214 -0.70 1.94 31.63
C ALA A 214 -1.31 2.69 30.45
N GLU A 215 -0.49 3.26 29.55
CA GLU A 215 -0.95 3.93 28.34
C GLU A 215 -1.66 2.93 27.40
N MET A 216 -1.10 1.75 27.17
CA MET A 216 -1.75 0.69 26.38
C MET A 216 -3.12 0.32 26.96
N ALA A 217 -3.24 0.20 28.30
CA ALA A 217 -4.50 -0.12 28.94
C ALA A 217 -5.58 0.95 28.69
N VAL A 218 -5.19 2.22 28.67
CA VAL A 218 -6.11 3.35 28.31
C VAL A 218 -6.58 3.24 26.88
N HIS A 219 -5.68 2.98 25.93
CA HIS A 219 -6.04 2.79 24.52
C HIS A 219 -6.97 1.60 24.31
N LEU A 220 -6.73 0.48 24.99
CA LEU A 220 -7.58 -0.70 24.91
C LEU A 220 -8.98 -0.48 25.52
N ALA A 221 -9.08 0.31 26.59
CA ALA A 221 -10.35 0.62 27.22
C ALA A 221 -11.23 1.55 26.36
N ASP A 222 -10.63 2.38 25.51
CA ASP A 222 -11.34 3.33 24.61
C ASP A 222 -11.75 2.70 23.26
N GLY A 223 -11.36 1.45 23.01
CA GLY A 223 -11.47 0.76 21.70
C GLY A 223 -12.86 0.44 21.19
N ARG A 224 -13.94 0.92 21.83
CA ARG A 224 -15.33 0.66 21.37
C ARG A 224 -16.10 1.89 20.87
N ARG A 225 -15.49 3.06 20.82
CA ARG A 225 -16.19 4.28 20.38
C ARG A 225 -16.43 4.37 18.87
N GLY A 226 -15.91 3.42 18.09
CA GLY A 226 -16.11 3.34 16.64
C GLY A 226 -17.07 2.25 16.16
N GLU A 227 -17.58 1.41 17.05
CA GLU A 227 -18.40 0.23 16.72
C GLU A 227 -19.93 0.50 16.74
N ILE A 228 -20.39 1.76 16.64
CA ILE A 228 -21.84 2.07 16.59
C ILE A 228 -22.22 2.60 15.22
#